data_f1187673a7c7201a9c71254fbab6507e
#
_entry.id   f1187673a7c7201a9c71254fbab6507e
#
_cell.length_a   1.000
_cell.length_b   1.000
_cell.length_c   1.000
_cell.angle_alpha   90.00
_cell.angle_beta   90.00
_cell.angle_gamma   90.00
#
_symmetry.space_group_name_H-M   'P 1'
#
loop_
_entity.id
_entity.type
_entity.pdbx_description
1 polymer ?
#
loop_
_entity_poly.entity_id
_entity_poly.type
_entity_poly.pdbx_seq_one_letter_code
_entity_poly.pdbx_strand_id
1 'polypeptide(L)'
;MSIMRRKTEGPEVLPGVNQDSDCQVPAVEPMVDVPEEVEEESDEEEYEPEVTWEDVGRLADNGRSPRSLNDWLPQQTTWAHLLEKIALMIERPVNRLVGNLQFNPFYHTGTIAFFLLLIVGLTGIYLFMFFQYGYDLSYNAVNRLESQFIGRTIRALHRYASGALVITTLLHAYRTLFMERFRGQRWLAWVSGVVMTLFLWVAGVTGYWLIWDQRAQAITDAFVGFLQRFTTWGPAVMIRLIQAEVAENTWWIIGLIMAAHVLLFVVTAVFFWLHIKRLSRAKWLPDPQWTVGLAVVLLLGAIVFPLGMLPQANMLQLPDVITIDPVFLFYLPAAGTTAEIVLWGSLL
;
A
#
# COMPACT_ATOMS: atom_id res chain seq x y z
N MET A 1 -0.32 9.61 -56.86
CA MET A 1 0.44 10.82 -57.18
C MET A 1 1.50 11.02 -56.14
N SER A 2 2.61 10.74 -56.51
CA SER A 2 4.03 11.04 -56.36
C SER A 2 4.69 10.61 -55.05
N ILE A 3 5.45 9.58 -55.17
CA ILE A 3 6.46 9.00 -54.31
C ILE A 3 7.70 9.91 -54.32
N MET A 4 8.22 10.31 -53.17
CA MET A 4 9.59 10.81 -53.05
C MET A 4 10.41 9.93 -52.13
N ARG A 5 11.30 9.11 -52.73
CA ARG A 5 12.43 8.44 -52.10
C ARG A 5 13.46 9.51 -51.68
N ARG A 6 13.98 9.43 -50.47
CA ARG A 6 15.25 10.06 -50.08
C ARG A 6 16.36 9.03 -50.01
N LYS A 7 17.42 9.31 -50.76
CA LYS A 7 18.67 8.62 -50.84
C LYS A 7 19.46 8.65 -49.54
N THR A 8 20.06 7.54 -49.22
CA THR A 8 21.14 7.39 -48.25
C THR A 8 22.45 7.86 -48.87
N GLU A 9 23.11 8.85 -48.27
CA GLU A 9 24.51 9.20 -48.55
C GLU A 9 25.38 8.62 -47.43
N GLY A 10 26.47 7.90 -47.84
CA GLY A 10 27.46 7.29 -46.99
C GLY A 10 28.53 8.29 -46.51
N PRO A 11 29.38 7.90 -45.54
CA PRO A 11 30.33 8.84 -44.93
C PRO A 11 31.55 9.11 -45.83
N GLU A 12 31.91 10.37 -45.88
CA GLU A 12 33.05 10.98 -46.56
C GLU A 12 34.39 10.56 -45.92
N VAL A 13 35.33 10.12 -46.74
CA VAL A 13 36.71 9.77 -46.39
C VAL A 13 37.57 11.02 -46.50
N LEU A 14 38.23 11.43 -45.41
CA LEU A 14 39.28 12.46 -45.43
C LEU A 14 40.66 11.84 -45.64
N PRO A 15 41.52 12.48 -46.44
CA PRO A 15 42.83 11.93 -46.82
C PRO A 15 43.98 12.41 -45.93
N GLY A 16 44.91 11.48 -45.66
CA GLY A 16 46.33 11.69 -45.65
C GLY A 16 46.97 12.38 -44.43
N VAL A 17 47.63 11.60 -43.58
CA VAL A 17 48.84 12.06 -42.85
C VAL A 17 49.94 11.00 -43.01
N ASN A 18 51.12 11.51 -43.38
CA ASN A 18 52.36 10.82 -43.75
C ASN A 18 52.92 9.87 -42.67
N GLN A 19 53.43 8.73 -43.17
CA GLN A 19 54.48 7.95 -42.52
C GLN A 19 55.78 8.77 -42.49
N ASP A 20 56.49 8.63 -41.40
CA ASP A 20 57.93 8.54 -41.18
C ASP A 20 58.34 9.24 -39.88
N SER A 21 58.62 8.43 -38.90
CA SER A 21 59.70 8.68 -37.93
C SER A 21 60.00 7.40 -37.17
N ASP A 22 61.21 6.92 -37.39
CA ASP A 22 61.93 5.82 -36.74
C ASP A 22 61.86 5.92 -35.21
N CYS A 23 61.30 4.91 -34.55
CA CYS A 23 61.56 4.62 -33.15
C CYS A 23 62.22 3.23 -33.07
N GLN A 24 63.50 3.23 -32.82
CA GLN A 24 64.28 2.04 -32.49
C GLN A 24 63.79 1.43 -31.19
N VAL A 25 63.39 0.17 -31.22
CA VAL A 25 63.05 -0.65 -30.05
C VAL A 25 64.37 -1.28 -29.55
N PRO A 26 64.74 -1.11 -28.25
CA PRO A 26 65.86 -1.81 -27.67
C PRO A 26 65.61 -3.32 -27.57
N ALA A 27 66.67 -4.11 -27.86
CA ALA A 27 66.68 -5.55 -27.79
C ALA A 27 66.26 -6.09 -26.41
N VAL A 28 65.28 -7.01 -26.44
CA VAL A 28 64.83 -7.73 -25.21
C VAL A 28 65.74 -8.97 -25.08
N GLU A 29 66.39 -9.13 -23.95
CA GLU A 29 67.14 -10.33 -23.58
C GLU A 29 66.16 -11.52 -23.46
N PRO A 30 66.64 -12.77 -23.79
CA PRO A 30 65.78 -13.95 -23.70
C PRO A 30 65.39 -14.27 -22.26
N MET A 31 64.09 -14.27 -22.00
CA MET A 31 63.56 -14.73 -20.74
C MET A 31 63.80 -16.22 -20.53
N VAL A 32 64.28 -16.53 -19.31
CA VAL A 32 64.48 -17.87 -18.79
C VAL A 32 63.13 -18.58 -18.74
N ASP A 33 63.07 -19.82 -19.28
CA ASP A 33 61.93 -20.73 -19.16
C ASP A 33 61.61 -20.97 -17.67
N VAL A 34 60.48 -20.43 -17.23
CA VAL A 34 59.85 -20.80 -15.98
C VAL A 34 58.84 -21.91 -16.29
N PRO A 35 58.83 -23.06 -15.60
CA PRO A 35 57.85 -24.08 -15.81
C PRO A 35 56.45 -23.53 -15.50
N GLU A 36 55.52 -23.70 -16.43
CA GLU A 36 54.10 -23.50 -16.24
C GLU A 36 53.61 -24.44 -15.13
N GLU A 37 53.56 -23.97 -13.87
CA GLU A 37 52.69 -24.57 -12.90
C GLU A 37 51.27 -24.31 -13.37
N VAL A 38 50.59 -25.36 -13.80
CA VAL A 38 49.15 -25.42 -14.01
C VAL A 38 48.54 -25.19 -12.65
N GLU A 39 48.15 -23.94 -12.35
CA GLU A 39 47.19 -23.67 -11.28
C GLU A 39 45.89 -24.34 -11.72
N GLU A 40 45.59 -25.48 -11.11
CA GLU A 40 44.24 -25.98 -11.02
C GLU A 40 43.44 -24.86 -10.35
N GLU A 41 42.71 -24.06 -11.14
CA GLU A 41 41.60 -23.27 -10.70
C GLU A 41 40.62 -24.25 -10.00
N SER A 42 40.79 -24.44 -8.72
CA SER A 42 39.74 -25.02 -7.88
C SER A 42 38.61 -24.03 -7.99
N ASP A 43 37.54 -24.41 -8.65
CA ASP A 43 36.22 -23.83 -8.50
C ASP A 43 35.81 -24.01 -7.01
N GLU A 44 36.41 -23.25 -6.11
CA GLU A 44 35.86 -22.96 -4.82
C GLU A 44 34.62 -22.12 -5.12
N GLU A 45 33.48 -22.80 -5.37
CA GLU A 45 32.18 -22.22 -5.17
C GLU A 45 32.27 -21.49 -3.83
N GLU A 46 32.30 -20.17 -3.87
CA GLU A 46 32.27 -19.30 -2.70
C GLU A 46 30.97 -19.65 -1.97
N TYR A 47 31.09 -20.60 -1.01
CA TYR A 47 29.99 -21.05 -0.17
C TYR A 47 29.53 -19.84 0.64
N GLU A 48 28.55 -19.11 0.09
CA GLU A 48 27.80 -18.17 0.89
C GLU A 48 27.10 -18.96 2.00
N PRO A 49 27.50 -18.81 3.27
CA PRO A 49 26.91 -19.57 4.35
C PRO A 49 25.41 -19.28 4.38
N GLU A 50 24.62 -20.32 4.29
CA GLU A 50 23.16 -20.25 4.37
C GLU A 50 22.80 -19.56 5.70
N VAL A 51 22.38 -18.28 5.63
CA VAL A 51 22.07 -17.46 6.78
C VAL A 51 20.91 -18.09 7.52
N THR A 52 21.20 -18.74 8.63
CA THR A 52 20.19 -19.40 9.47
C THR A 52 19.41 -18.38 10.28
N TRP A 53 18.23 -18.75 10.75
CA TRP A 53 17.40 -17.89 11.62
C TRP A 53 18.07 -17.56 12.96
N GLU A 54 18.99 -18.41 13.42
CA GLU A 54 19.82 -18.14 14.58
C GLU A 54 20.82 -17.02 14.29
N ASP A 55 21.35 -16.95 13.07
CA ASP A 55 22.25 -15.89 12.65
C ASP A 55 21.52 -14.55 12.50
N VAL A 56 20.29 -14.56 11.99
CA VAL A 56 19.43 -13.36 11.96
C VAL A 56 19.09 -12.90 13.39
N GLY A 57 18.87 -13.83 14.31
CA GLY A 57 18.70 -13.53 15.74
C GLY A 57 19.95 -12.96 16.37
N ARG A 58 21.13 -13.50 16.05
CA ARG A 58 22.43 -13.01 16.52
C ARG A 58 22.81 -11.68 15.87
N LEU A 59 22.49 -11.46 14.60
CA LEU A 59 22.70 -10.19 13.92
C LEU A 59 21.78 -9.09 14.50
N ALA A 60 20.59 -9.43 14.95
CA ALA A 60 19.73 -8.50 15.69
C ALA A 60 20.30 -8.18 17.10
N ASP A 61 20.97 -9.14 17.72
CA ASP A 61 21.56 -8.99 19.08
C ASP A 61 22.97 -8.39 19.05
N ASN A 62 23.79 -8.71 18.04
CA ASN A 62 25.22 -8.31 17.94
C ASN A 62 25.53 -7.35 16.80
N GLY A 63 24.58 -7.01 15.96
CA GLY A 63 24.77 -6.23 14.72
C GLY A 63 25.02 -4.74 14.92
N ARG A 64 25.67 -4.32 15.99
CA ARG A 64 26.18 -2.96 16.12
C ARG A 64 27.62 -2.93 15.67
N SER A 65 27.85 -2.53 14.42
CA SER A 65 29.15 -2.02 14.05
C SER A 65 29.51 -0.86 14.99
N PRO A 66 30.63 -0.92 15.73
CA PRO A 66 31.02 0.13 16.69
C PRO A 66 31.37 1.48 16.03
N ARG A 67 31.14 1.62 14.72
CA ARG A 67 31.42 2.83 13.94
C ARG A 67 30.20 3.36 13.17
N SER A 68 28.98 2.97 13.56
CA SER A 68 27.79 3.59 12.99
C SER A 68 27.49 4.89 13.75
N LEU A 69 26.91 5.86 13.05
CA LEU A 69 26.37 7.11 13.63
C LEU A 69 25.41 6.88 14.81
N ASN A 70 25.07 5.64 15.10
CA ASN A 70 24.22 5.23 16.22
C ASN A 70 24.93 5.24 17.58
N ASP A 71 26.26 5.34 17.64
CA ASP A 71 27.00 5.44 18.90
C ASP A 71 26.73 6.75 19.65
N TRP A 72 26.15 7.73 18.97
CA TRP A 72 25.72 9.02 19.54
C TRP A 72 24.24 9.05 19.92
N LEU A 73 23.46 8.01 19.58
CA LEU A 73 22.06 7.92 19.98
C LEU A 73 21.98 7.34 21.40
N PRO A 74 21.06 7.85 22.25
CA PRO A 74 20.86 7.27 23.57
C PRO A 74 20.60 5.78 23.44
N GLN A 75 21.17 5.00 24.37
CA GLN A 75 20.97 3.54 24.44
C GLN A 75 19.51 3.21 24.22
N GLN A 76 19.23 2.18 23.40
CA GLN A 76 17.86 1.74 23.12
C GLN A 76 17.08 1.67 24.42
N THR A 77 15.96 2.36 24.46
CA THR A 77 15.11 2.37 25.65
C THR A 77 14.54 0.97 25.86
N THR A 78 14.36 0.58 27.11
CA THR A 78 13.86 -0.77 27.48
C THR A 78 12.56 -1.14 26.75
N TRP A 79 11.70 -0.15 26.46
CA TRP A 79 10.46 -0.35 25.73
C TRP A 79 10.68 -0.71 24.24
N ALA A 80 11.71 -0.19 23.60
CA ALA A 80 12.02 -0.48 22.20
C ALA A 80 12.47 -1.94 22.03
N HIS A 81 13.32 -2.45 22.95
CA HIS A 81 13.67 -3.88 23.00
C HIS A 81 12.45 -4.77 23.25
N LEU A 82 11.49 -4.31 24.05
CA LEU A 82 10.25 -5.06 24.28
C LEU A 82 9.44 -5.16 22.99
N LEU A 83 9.27 -4.06 22.26
CA LEU A 83 8.53 -4.04 21.00
C LEU A 83 9.20 -4.91 19.92
N GLU A 84 10.53 -4.87 19.82
CA GLU A 84 11.29 -5.73 18.92
C GLU A 84 11.09 -7.21 19.26
N LYS A 85 11.16 -7.58 20.55
CA LYS A 85 10.88 -8.96 20.99
C LYS A 85 9.44 -9.40 20.63
N ILE A 86 8.46 -8.52 20.77
CA ILE A 86 7.07 -8.79 20.39
C ILE A 86 6.98 -9.01 18.89
N ALA A 87 7.59 -8.16 18.07
CA ALA A 87 7.60 -8.34 16.62
C ALA A 87 8.24 -9.67 16.22
N LEU A 88 9.40 -10.00 16.75
CA LEU A 88 10.08 -11.27 16.49
C LEU A 88 9.28 -12.48 16.97
N MET A 89 8.56 -12.37 18.10
CA MET A 89 7.70 -13.43 18.59
C MET A 89 6.57 -13.74 17.59
N ILE A 90 6.03 -12.72 16.91
CA ILE A 90 4.98 -12.88 15.89
C ILE A 90 5.58 -13.39 14.56
N GLU A 91 6.77 -12.92 14.18
CA GLU A 91 7.41 -13.32 12.92
C GLU A 91 7.98 -14.74 12.96
N ARG A 92 8.49 -15.21 14.12
CA ARG A 92 9.11 -16.54 14.26
C ARG A 92 8.24 -17.73 13.84
N PRO A 93 6.95 -17.83 14.24
CA PRO A 93 6.08 -18.92 13.77
C PRO A 93 5.89 -18.90 12.25
N VAL A 94 5.73 -17.72 11.67
CA VAL A 94 5.57 -17.55 10.22
C VAL A 94 6.85 -17.96 9.49
N ASN A 95 8.01 -17.55 10.00
CA ASN A 95 9.31 -17.93 9.45
C ASN A 95 9.52 -19.45 9.46
N ARG A 96 9.12 -20.14 10.55
CA ARG A 96 9.19 -21.61 10.63
C ARG A 96 8.24 -22.29 9.65
N LEU A 97 7.04 -21.74 9.46
CA LEU A 97 6.05 -22.30 8.55
C LEU A 97 6.47 -22.15 7.09
N VAL A 98 7.03 -21.00 6.74
CA VAL A 98 7.37 -20.64 5.36
C VAL A 98 8.74 -21.16 4.94
N GLY A 99 9.66 -21.38 5.90
CA GLY A 99 10.99 -21.96 5.67
C GLY A 99 11.98 -21.10 4.88
N ASN A 100 11.51 -20.07 4.17
CA ASN A 100 12.34 -19.17 3.36
C ASN A 100 11.89 -17.72 3.53
N LEU A 101 12.85 -16.80 3.71
CA LEU A 101 12.61 -15.35 3.82
C LEU A 101 11.87 -14.76 2.62
N GLN A 102 12.12 -15.29 1.44
CA GLN A 102 11.49 -14.85 0.20
C GLN A 102 9.97 -15.00 0.22
N PHE A 103 9.45 -16.01 0.93
CA PHE A 103 8.02 -16.25 1.03
C PHE A 103 7.39 -15.69 2.32
N ASN A 104 8.15 -14.95 3.12
CA ASN A 104 7.61 -14.35 4.33
C ASN A 104 6.91 -13.02 3.99
N PRO A 105 5.57 -12.90 4.20
CA PRO A 105 4.80 -11.70 3.87
C PRO A 105 5.28 -10.45 4.60
N PHE A 106 5.83 -10.58 5.81
CA PHE A 106 6.30 -9.44 6.60
C PHE A 106 7.44 -8.67 5.93
N TYR A 107 8.26 -9.31 5.10
CA TYR A 107 9.35 -8.66 4.38
C TYR A 107 8.88 -7.94 3.11
N HIS A 108 7.68 -8.27 2.62
CA HIS A 108 7.12 -7.74 1.38
C HIS A 108 5.97 -6.75 1.59
N THR A 109 5.63 -6.39 2.85
CA THR A 109 4.47 -5.56 3.18
C THR A 109 4.40 -4.24 2.39
N GLY A 110 5.53 -3.54 2.19
CA GLY A 110 5.55 -2.29 1.44
C GLY A 110 5.24 -2.47 -0.06
N THR A 111 5.81 -3.49 -0.70
CA THR A 111 5.56 -3.79 -2.12
C THR A 111 4.17 -4.37 -2.35
N ILE A 112 3.69 -5.20 -1.43
CA ILE A 112 2.31 -5.73 -1.42
C ILE A 112 1.30 -4.57 -1.31
N ALA A 113 1.54 -3.62 -0.40
CA ALA A 113 0.67 -2.46 -0.24
C ALA A 113 0.59 -1.63 -1.54
N PHE A 114 1.71 -1.42 -2.23
CA PHE A 114 1.68 -0.72 -3.52
C PHE A 114 0.90 -1.49 -4.59
N PHE A 115 1.10 -2.80 -4.69
CA PHE A 115 0.33 -3.64 -5.62
C PHE A 115 -1.17 -3.59 -5.35
N LEU A 116 -1.57 -3.65 -4.07
CA LEU A 116 -2.97 -3.51 -3.67
C LEU A 116 -3.53 -2.12 -4.00
N LEU A 117 -2.73 -1.06 -3.80
CA LEU A 117 -3.11 0.31 -4.18
C LEU A 117 -3.39 0.43 -5.69
N LEU A 118 -2.59 -0.23 -6.54
CA LEU A 118 -2.84 -0.27 -7.99
C LEU A 118 -4.16 -1.00 -8.31
N ILE A 119 -4.43 -2.14 -7.67
CA ILE A 119 -5.70 -2.86 -7.85
C ILE A 119 -6.89 -1.98 -7.44
N VAL A 120 -6.80 -1.33 -6.28
CA VAL A 120 -7.85 -0.41 -5.79
C VAL A 120 -8.07 0.73 -6.77
N GLY A 121 -7.00 1.35 -7.28
CA GLY A 121 -7.10 2.42 -8.27
C GLY A 121 -7.77 1.98 -9.57
N LEU A 122 -7.32 0.87 -10.16
CA LEU A 122 -7.86 0.35 -11.42
C LEU A 122 -9.33 -0.08 -11.29
N THR A 123 -9.65 -0.81 -10.23
CA THR A 123 -11.03 -1.21 -9.96
C THR A 123 -11.93 -0.02 -9.61
N GLY A 124 -11.37 0.98 -8.90
CA GLY A 124 -12.05 2.22 -8.57
C GLY A 124 -12.44 3.04 -9.81
N ILE A 125 -11.55 3.13 -10.81
CA ILE A 125 -11.85 3.78 -12.10
C ILE A 125 -13.05 3.09 -12.79
N TYR A 126 -13.05 1.76 -12.81
CA TYR A 126 -14.19 1.01 -13.37
C TYR A 126 -15.49 1.34 -12.64
N LEU A 127 -15.49 1.29 -11.30
CA LEU A 127 -16.69 1.57 -10.51
C LEU A 127 -17.17 3.02 -10.70
N PHE A 128 -16.24 3.98 -10.79
CA PHE A 128 -16.55 5.38 -11.03
C PHE A 128 -17.29 5.61 -12.37
N MET A 129 -16.92 4.87 -13.41
CA MET A 129 -17.58 4.99 -14.74
C MET A 129 -19.06 4.58 -14.72
N PHE A 130 -19.45 3.69 -13.81
CA PHE A 130 -20.83 3.18 -13.71
C PHE A 130 -21.61 3.80 -12.54
N PHE A 131 -21.00 4.71 -11.79
CA PHE A 131 -21.60 5.33 -10.63
C PHE A 131 -22.61 6.42 -11.03
N GLN A 132 -23.66 6.58 -10.22
CA GLN A 132 -24.66 7.63 -10.38
C GLN A 132 -24.83 8.42 -9.09
N TYR A 133 -25.14 9.71 -9.21
CA TYR A 133 -25.17 10.64 -8.08
C TYR A 133 -26.59 10.86 -7.58
N GLY A 134 -26.83 10.60 -6.32
CA GLY A 134 -28.11 10.69 -5.62
C GLY A 134 -28.32 9.49 -4.73
N TYR A 135 -29.15 9.58 -3.68
CA TYR A 135 -29.35 8.48 -2.74
C TYR A 135 -29.89 7.22 -3.45
N ASP A 136 -31.01 7.38 -4.15
CA ASP A 136 -31.60 6.27 -4.90
C ASP A 136 -30.76 5.86 -6.11
N LEU A 137 -30.18 6.84 -6.80
CA LEU A 137 -29.40 6.59 -7.99
C LEU A 137 -28.10 5.85 -7.68
N SER A 138 -27.40 6.21 -6.59
CA SER A 138 -26.16 5.51 -6.17
C SER A 138 -26.46 4.08 -5.73
N TYR A 139 -27.50 3.89 -4.89
CA TYR A 139 -27.91 2.56 -4.48
C TYR A 139 -28.27 1.68 -5.67
N ASN A 140 -29.12 2.18 -6.59
CA ASN A 140 -29.54 1.46 -7.77
C ASN A 140 -28.38 1.20 -8.76
N ALA A 141 -27.41 2.12 -8.88
CA ALA A 141 -26.24 1.91 -9.71
C ALA A 141 -25.38 0.76 -9.17
N VAL A 142 -25.14 0.73 -7.86
CA VAL A 142 -24.38 -0.35 -7.20
C VAL A 142 -25.16 -1.67 -7.27
N ASN A 143 -26.48 -1.65 -7.12
CA ASN A 143 -27.30 -2.84 -7.23
C ASN A 143 -27.28 -3.44 -8.66
N ARG A 144 -27.26 -2.59 -9.70
CA ARG A 144 -27.05 -3.05 -11.08
C ARG A 144 -25.68 -3.69 -11.29
N LEU A 145 -24.62 -3.12 -10.70
CA LEU A 145 -23.29 -3.73 -10.74
C LEU A 145 -23.28 -5.09 -10.03
N GLU A 146 -23.95 -5.20 -8.88
CA GLU A 146 -24.03 -6.45 -8.11
C GLU A 146 -24.81 -7.54 -8.84
N SER A 147 -25.79 -7.19 -9.66
CA SER A 147 -26.56 -8.14 -10.49
C SER A 147 -25.75 -8.70 -11.68
N GLN A 148 -24.66 -8.06 -12.06
CA GLN A 148 -23.82 -8.45 -13.20
C GLN A 148 -22.55 -9.16 -12.70
N PHE A 149 -22.18 -10.29 -13.30
CA PHE A 149 -21.01 -11.07 -12.88
C PHE A 149 -19.73 -10.24 -12.84
N ILE A 150 -19.41 -9.49 -13.88
CA ILE A 150 -18.21 -8.66 -13.96
C ILE A 150 -18.26 -7.51 -12.94
N GLY A 151 -19.38 -6.78 -12.90
CA GLY A 151 -19.57 -5.67 -11.96
C GLY A 151 -19.45 -6.11 -10.51
N ARG A 152 -20.08 -7.20 -10.14
CA ARG A 152 -20.02 -7.84 -8.81
C ARG A 152 -18.59 -8.23 -8.45
N THR A 153 -17.88 -8.89 -9.36
CA THR A 153 -16.50 -9.34 -9.13
C THR A 153 -15.56 -8.15 -8.95
N ILE A 154 -15.66 -7.12 -9.80
CA ILE A 154 -14.81 -5.91 -9.68
C ILE A 154 -15.13 -5.15 -8.39
N ARG A 155 -16.41 -5.04 -8.00
CA ARG A 155 -16.80 -4.42 -6.74
C ARG A 155 -16.25 -5.18 -5.54
N ALA A 156 -16.35 -6.50 -5.55
CA ALA A 156 -15.78 -7.35 -4.52
C ALA A 156 -14.25 -7.25 -4.47
N LEU A 157 -13.57 -7.26 -5.62
CA LEU A 157 -12.13 -7.09 -5.74
C LEU A 157 -11.67 -5.74 -5.17
N HIS A 158 -12.37 -4.64 -5.51
CA HIS A 158 -12.10 -3.31 -4.97
C HIS A 158 -12.17 -3.30 -3.45
N ARG A 159 -13.22 -3.89 -2.90
CA ARG A 159 -13.44 -3.93 -1.44
C ARG A 159 -12.43 -4.81 -0.71
N TYR A 160 -12.11 -6.01 -1.23
CA TYR A 160 -11.14 -6.90 -0.61
C TYR A 160 -9.72 -6.35 -0.70
N ALA A 161 -9.35 -5.80 -1.86
CA ALA A 161 -8.06 -5.16 -2.04
C ALA A 161 -7.89 -3.95 -1.12
N SER A 162 -8.94 -3.12 -0.93
CA SER A 162 -8.87 -1.95 -0.03
C SER A 162 -8.73 -2.36 1.44
N GLY A 163 -9.44 -3.40 1.90
CA GLY A 163 -9.27 -3.93 3.26
C GLY A 163 -7.89 -4.53 3.48
N ALA A 164 -7.42 -5.35 2.54
CA ALA A 164 -6.07 -5.90 2.57
C ALA A 164 -4.99 -4.80 2.56
N LEU A 165 -5.21 -3.71 1.79
CA LEU A 165 -4.31 -2.56 1.74
C LEU A 165 -4.18 -1.87 3.10
N VAL A 166 -5.29 -1.59 3.79
CA VAL A 166 -5.25 -0.96 5.13
C VAL A 166 -4.53 -1.88 6.12
N ILE A 167 -4.85 -3.16 6.15
CA ILE A 167 -4.18 -4.13 7.04
C ILE A 167 -2.68 -4.20 6.73
N THR A 168 -2.31 -4.28 5.46
CA THR A 168 -0.90 -4.40 5.04
C THR A 168 -0.11 -3.13 5.35
N THR A 169 -0.70 -1.93 5.17
CA THR A 169 -0.05 -0.67 5.52
C THR A 169 0.12 -0.50 7.02
N LEU A 170 -0.86 -0.93 7.83
CA LEU A 170 -0.73 -0.98 9.28
C LEU A 170 0.40 -1.92 9.72
N LEU A 171 0.43 -3.14 9.18
CA LEU A 171 1.51 -4.10 9.47
C LEU A 171 2.88 -3.54 9.05
N HIS A 172 2.96 -2.86 7.92
CA HIS A 172 4.17 -2.20 7.47
C HIS A 172 4.62 -1.09 8.43
N ALA A 173 3.70 -0.24 8.87
CA ALA A 173 3.97 0.86 9.80
C ALA A 173 4.41 0.34 11.18
N TYR A 174 3.69 -0.64 11.75
CA TYR A 174 4.04 -1.25 13.04
C TYR A 174 5.38 -1.99 12.99
N ARG A 175 5.61 -2.78 11.92
CA ARG A 175 6.89 -3.46 11.76
C ARG A 175 8.06 -2.47 11.68
N THR A 176 7.89 -1.38 10.95
CA THR A 176 8.89 -0.32 10.84
C THR A 176 9.14 0.37 12.19
N LEU A 177 8.08 0.57 12.99
CA LEU A 177 8.15 1.11 14.33
C LEU A 177 8.86 0.14 15.29
N PHE A 178 8.43 -1.11 15.35
CA PHE A 178 8.94 -2.11 16.29
C PHE A 178 10.40 -2.50 16.02
N MET A 179 10.81 -2.49 14.76
CA MET A 179 12.21 -2.74 14.36
C MET A 179 13.06 -1.46 14.39
N GLU A 180 12.57 -0.35 14.96
CA GLU A 180 13.26 0.94 15.04
C GLU A 180 13.77 1.50 13.69
N ARG A 181 13.20 1.03 12.58
CA ARG A 181 13.62 1.45 11.23
C ARG A 181 13.20 2.86 10.84
N PHE A 182 12.40 3.52 11.67
CA PHE A 182 11.94 4.91 11.47
C PHE A 182 12.95 5.97 11.90
N ARG A 183 14.01 5.60 12.62
CA ARG A 183 15.00 6.56 13.17
C ARG A 183 15.83 7.26 12.09
N GLY A 184 16.39 8.42 12.44
CA GLY A 184 17.23 9.23 11.56
C GLY A 184 16.47 9.82 10.38
N GLN A 185 16.99 9.73 9.17
CA GLN A 185 16.40 10.32 7.96
C GLN A 185 15.06 9.66 7.53
N ARG A 186 14.70 8.53 8.13
CA ARG A 186 13.50 7.76 7.76
C ARG A 186 12.24 8.13 8.55
N TRP A 187 12.35 8.97 9.58
CA TRP A 187 11.20 9.33 10.42
C TRP A 187 10.07 9.99 9.63
N LEU A 188 10.41 10.91 8.70
CA LEU A 188 9.41 11.54 7.83
C LEU A 188 8.73 10.55 6.88
N ALA A 189 9.46 9.53 6.42
CA ALA A 189 8.86 8.45 5.64
C ALA A 189 7.86 7.66 6.49
N TRP A 190 8.20 7.35 7.75
CA TRP A 190 7.29 6.66 8.66
C TRP A 190 6.03 7.50 8.94
N VAL A 191 6.16 8.77 9.31
CA VAL A 191 5.02 9.67 9.55
C VAL A 191 4.13 9.77 8.31
N SER A 192 4.70 9.98 7.12
CA SER A 192 3.92 10.01 5.88
C SER A 192 3.20 8.69 5.60
N GLY A 193 3.80 7.55 5.97
CA GLY A 193 3.17 6.23 5.88
C GLY A 193 1.95 6.09 6.78
N VAL A 194 2.04 6.54 8.03
CA VAL A 194 0.91 6.54 8.98
C VAL A 194 -0.22 7.44 8.48
N VAL A 195 0.10 8.66 8.00
CA VAL A 195 -0.89 9.58 7.42
C VAL A 195 -1.58 8.98 6.20
N MET A 196 -0.83 8.33 5.30
CA MET A 196 -1.42 7.61 4.17
C MET A 196 -2.38 6.50 4.62
N THR A 197 -2.02 5.74 5.65
CA THR A 197 -2.89 4.68 6.18
C THR A 197 -4.20 5.25 6.71
N LEU A 198 -4.15 6.40 7.39
CA LEU A 198 -5.36 7.11 7.83
C LEU A 198 -6.22 7.55 6.63
N PHE A 199 -5.62 8.13 5.60
CA PHE A 199 -6.36 8.53 4.39
C PHE A 199 -7.00 7.33 3.68
N LEU A 200 -6.30 6.21 3.58
CA LEU A 200 -6.84 4.96 3.01
C LEU A 200 -8.01 4.43 3.84
N TRP A 201 -7.92 4.50 5.16
CA TRP A 201 -9.01 4.09 6.03
C TRP A 201 -10.23 5.00 5.85
N VAL A 202 -10.07 6.33 5.88
CA VAL A 202 -11.18 7.28 5.64
C VAL A 202 -11.76 7.10 4.24
N ALA A 203 -10.92 6.85 3.22
CA ALA A 203 -11.40 6.54 1.88
C ALA A 203 -12.27 5.27 1.87
N GLY A 204 -11.91 4.23 2.62
CA GLY A 204 -12.74 3.04 2.76
C GLY A 204 -14.09 3.31 3.44
N VAL A 205 -14.11 4.13 4.48
CA VAL A 205 -15.37 4.57 5.15
C VAL A 205 -16.26 5.33 4.16
N THR A 206 -15.70 6.32 3.43
CA THR A 206 -16.45 7.06 2.41
C THR A 206 -16.93 6.16 1.27
N GLY A 207 -16.18 5.09 0.92
CA GLY A 207 -16.60 4.09 -0.04
C GLY A 207 -17.87 3.32 0.38
N TYR A 208 -18.02 3.01 1.67
CA TYR A 208 -19.28 2.49 2.20
C TYR A 208 -20.39 3.53 2.16
N TRP A 209 -20.08 4.77 2.48
CA TRP A 209 -21.05 5.86 2.48
C TRP A 209 -21.66 6.13 1.09
N LEU A 210 -20.89 5.92 0.01
CA LEU A 210 -21.32 6.08 -1.36
C LEU A 210 -22.40 5.05 -1.82
N ILE A 211 -22.48 3.89 -1.16
CA ILE A 211 -23.46 2.86 -1.56
C ILE A 211 -24.89 3.28 -1.22
N TRP A 212 -25.07 4.06 -0.17
CA TRP A 212 -26.35 4.51 0.39
C TRP A 212 -27.27 3.35 0.83
N ASP A 213 -26.65 2.31 1.43
CA ASP A 213 -27.34 1.24 2.15
C ASP A 213 -27.45 1.56 3.66
N GLN A 214 -28.01 0.65 4.44
CA GLN A 214 -28.15 0.82 5.91
C GLN A 214 -26.80 1.03 6.62
N ARG A 215 -25.65 0.61 6.05
CA ARG A 215 -24.33 0.95 6.60
C ARG A 215 -24.03 2.44 6.40
N ALA A 216 -24.38 2.98 5.23
CA ALA A 216 -24.24 4.41 4.98
C ALA A 216 -25.08 5.26 5.93
N GLN A 217 -26.29 4.80 6.26
CA GLN A 217 -27.14 5.42 7.27
C GLN A 217 -26.45 5.43 8.65
N ALA A 218 -25.93 4.29 9.10
CA ALA A 218 -25.21 4.21 10.37
C ALA A 218 -23.94 5.09 10.42
N ILE A 219 -23.21 5.20 9.29
CA ILE A 219 -22.08 6.14 9.16
C ILE A 219 -22.57 7.58 9.29
N THR A 220 -23.69 7.92 8.66
CA THR A 220 -24.28 9.26 8.74
C THR A 220 -24.67 9.60 10.16
N ASP A 221 -25.35 8.70 10.86
CA ASP A 221 -25.78 8.89 12.26
C ASP A 221 -24.56 9.05 13.18
N ALA A 222 -23.52 8.23 13.01
CA ALA A 222 -22.27 8.35 13.76
C ALA A 222 -21.56 9.69 13.49
N PHE A 223 -21.49 10.12 12.23
CA PHE A 223 -20.88 11.39 11.84
C PHE A 223 -21.64 12.60 12.42
N VAL A 224 -22.95 12.59 12.33
CA VAL A 224 -23.79 13.66 12.91
C VAL A 224 -23.68 13.66 14.43
N GLY A 225 -23.70 12.49 15.08
CA GLY A 225 -23.50 12.34 16.51
C GLY A 225 -22.14 12.89 16.98
N PHE A 226 -21.09 12.62 16.19
CA PHE A 226 -19.76 13.21 16.42
C PHE A 226 -19.80 14.75 16.31
N LEU A 227 -20.39 15.30 15.25
CA LEU A 227 -20.53 16.74 15.08
C LEU A 227 -21.28 17.40 16.23
N GLN A 228 -22.32 16.77 16.74
CA GLN A 228 -23.12 17.30 17.87
C GLN A 228 -22.31 17.46 19.17
N ARG A 229 -21.25 16.67 19.37
CA ARG A 229 -20.39 16.76 20.55
C ARG A 229 -19.44 17.96 20.51
N PHE A 230 -18.98 18.33 19.32
CA PHE A 230 -17.99 19.39 19.15
C PHE A 230 -18.57 20.70 18.63
N THR A 231 -19.78 20.65 18.08
CA THR A 231 -20.42 21.81 17.45
C THR A 231 -21.93 21.81 17.69
N THR A 232 -22.56 22.97 17.53
CA THR A 232 -24.02 23.08 17.50
C THR A 232 -24.63 22.76 16.13
N TRP A 233 -23.81 22.36 15.14
CA TRP A 233 -24.25 22.18 13.76
C TRP A 233 -24.84 20.80 13.47
N GLY A 234 -24.61 19.82 14.34
CA GLY A 234 -25.09 18.44 14.13
C GLY A 234 -26.57 18.34 13.79
N PRO A 235 -27.50 18.93 14.59
CA PRO A 235 -28.92 18.89 14.27
C PRO A 235 -29.26 19.56 12.95
N ALA A 236 -28.61 20.68 12.63
CA ALA A 236 -28.82 21.38 11.36
C ALA A 236 -28.36 20.56 10.16
N VAL A 237 -27.24 19.84 10.29
CA VAL A 237 -26.74 18.93 9.24
C VAL A 237 -27.73 17.79 9.02
N MET A 238 -28.21 17.13 10.10
CA MET A 238 -29.19 16.06 10.00
C MET A 238 -30.49 16.53 9.30
N ILE A 239 -31.02 17.68 9.70
CA ILE A 239 -32.22 18.26 9.07
C ILE A 239 -31.97 18.49 7.56
N ARG A 240 -30.79 18.99 7.18
CA ARG A 240 -30.46 19.21 5.77
C ARG A 240 -30.37 17.91 4.97
N LEU A 241 -29.84 16.85 5.56
CA LEU A 241 -29.76 15.53 4.91
C LEU A 241 -31.16 14.94 4.68
N ILE A 242 -32.05 15.02 5.67
CA ILE A 242 -33.46 14.57 5.57
C ILE A 242 -34.23 15.43 4.57
N GLN A 243 -34.08 16.76 4.63
CA GLN A 243 -34.74 17.66 3.65
C GLN A 243 -34.27 17.38 2.21
N ALA A 244 -33.00 17.07 2.01
CA ALA A 244 -32.48 16.71 0.69
C ALA A 244 -33.09 15.40 0.18
N GLU A 245 -33.28 14.40 1.06
CA GLU A 245 -33.92 13.14 0.73
C GLU A 245 -35.38 13.36 0.32
N VAL A 246 -36.16 14.08 1.14
CA VAL A 246 -37.59 14.38 0.86
C VAL A 246 -37.77 15.21 -0.42
N ALA A 247 -36.83 16.13 -0.71
CA ALA A 247 -36.85 16.96 -1.90
C ALA A 247 -36.25 16.27 -3.15
N GLU A 248 -35.84 15.01 -3.04
CA GLU A 248 -35.13 14.27 -4.10
C GLU A 248 -33.88 14.99 -4.65
N ASN A 249 -33.29 15.89 -3.84
CA ASN A 249 -32.14 16.71 -4.21
C ASN A 249 -30.86 16.26 -3.47
N THR A 250 -30.46 15.03 -3.71
CA THR A 250 -29.37 14.36 -2.98
C THR A 250 -28.07 14.23 -3.79
N TRP A 251 -28.09 14.63 -5.05
CA TRP A 251 -26.94 14.48 -5.96
C TRP A 251 -25.69 15.19 -5.47
N TRP A 252 -25.81 16.36 -4.89
CA TRP A 252 -24.68 17.15 -4.42
C TRP A 252 -24.02 16.53 -3.15
N ILE A 253 -24.82 15.88 -2.28
CA ILE A 253 -24.31 15.19 -1.08
C ILE A 253 -23.45 14.00 -1.51
N ILE A 254 -24.00 13.14 -2.37
CA ILE A 254 -23.27 11.99 -2.92
C ILE A 254 -22.07 12.46 -3.75
N GLY A 255 -22.22 13.56 -4.50
CA GLY A 255 -21.13 14.19 -5.25
C GLY A 255 -19.99 14.66 -4.36
N LEU A 256 -20.31 15.25 -3.19
CA LEU A 256 -19.31 15.68 -2.21
C LEU A 256 -18.57 14.48 -1.59
N ILE A 257 -19.31 13.42 -1.24
CA ILE A 257 -18.71 12.18 -0.69
C ILE A 257 -17.81 11.52 -1.73
N MET A 258 -18.25 11.46 -3.01
CA MET A 258 -17.43 10.94 -4.11
C MET A 258 -16.18 11.78 -4.33
N ALA A 259 -16.31 13.11 -4.32
CA ALA A 259 -15.16 14.00 -4.45
C ALA A 259 -14.16 13.79 -3.31
N ALA A 260 -14.63 13.65 -2.07
CA ALA A 260 -13.77 13.34 -0.92
C ALA A 260 -13.09 11.97 -1.07
N HIS A 261 -13.83 10.94 -1.50
CA HIS A 261 -13.30 9.59 -1.72
C HIS A 261 -12.17 9.57 -2.76
N VAL A 262 -12.39 10.19 -3.93
CA VAL A 262 -11.39 10.28 -5.00
C VAL A 262 -10.23 11.16 -4.59
N LEU A 263 -10.48 12.30 -3.95
CA LEU A 263 -9.43 13.22 -3.47
C LEU A 263 -8.49 12.53 -2.47
N LEU A 264 -9.03 11.77 -1.52
CA LEU A 264 -8.23 11.01 -0.55
C LEU A 264 -7.32 10.00 -1.25
N PHE A 265 -7.80 9.33 -2.30
CA PHE A 265 -6.97 8.43 -3.11
C PHE A 265 -5.86 9.19 -3.83
N VAL A 266 -6.16 10.32 -4.47
CA VAL A 266 -5.16 11.15 -5.19
C VAL A 266 -4.12 11.69 -4.22
N VAL A 267 -4.54 12.22 -3.07
CA VAL A 267 -3.64 12.71 -2.02
C VAL A 267 -2.75 11.57 -1.52
N THR A 268 -3.31 10.39 -1.29
CA THR A 268 -2.53 9.20 -0.90
C THR A 268 -1.48 8.85 -1.95
N ALA A 269 -1.82 8.90 -3.25
CA ALA A 269 -0.87 8.63 -4.33
C ALA A 269 0.29 9.65 -4.36
N VAL A 270 0.00 10.94 -4.10
CA VAL A 270 1.03 11.98 -3.97
C VAL A 270 1.93 11.73 -2.75
N PHE A 271 1.34 11.42 -1.60
CA PHE A 271 2.10 11.09 -0.39
C PHE A 271 2.93 9.82 -0.58
N PHE A 272 2.39 8.82 -1.26
CA PHE A 272 3.12 7.60 -1.61
C PHE A 272 4.36 7.91 -2.48
N TRP A 273 4.22 8.74 -3.50
CA TRP A 273 5.35 9.17 -4.32
C TRP A 273 6.41 9.91 -3.51
N LEU A 274 6.01 10.82 -2.60
CA LEU A 274 6.92 11.51 -1.68
C LEU A 274 7.57 10.54 -0.69
N HIS A 275 6.83 9.55 -0.21
CA HIS A 275 7.32 8.51 0.69
C HIS A 275 8.43 7.69 0.03
N ILE A 276 8.21 7.22 -1.20
CA ILE A 276 9.20 6.42 -1.93
C ILE A 276 10.45 7.23 -2.29
N LYS A 277 10.31 8.49 -2.69
CA LYS A 277 11.45 9.34 -3.00
C LYS A 277 12.47 9.49 -1.87
N ARG A 278 12.02 9.30 -0.63
CA ARG A 278 12.88 9.35 0.57
C ARG A 278 13.60 8.04 0.87
N LEU A 279 13.26 6.98 0.14
CA LEU A 279 13.84 5.66 0.33
C LEU A 279 14.86 5.37 -0.77
N SER A 280 16.12 5.16 -0.38
CA SER A 280 17.14 4.69 -1.33
C SER A 280 16.81 3.25 -1.78
N ARG A 281 16.79 3.01 -3.09
CA ARG A 281 16.56 1.68 -3.70
C ARG A 281 15.22 1.02 -3.33
N ALA A 282 14.13 1.78 -3.26
CA ALA A 282 12.80 1.23 -3.03
C ALA A 282 12.39 0.29 -4.16
N LYS A 283 12.03 -0.96 -3.84
CA LYS A 283 11.26 -1.81 -4.75
C LYS A 283 9.81 -1.33 -4.78
N TRP A 284 9.22 -1.24 -5.96
CA TRP A 284 7.84 -0.78 -6.13
C TRP A 284 6.85 -1.96 -6.11
N LEU A 285 7.10 -2.97 -6.91
CA LEU A 285 6.25 -4.15 -7.01
C LEU A 285 6.86 -5.32 -6.25
N PRO A 286 6.04 -6.23 -5.73
CA PRO A 286 6.52 -7.49 -5.18
C PRO A 286 7.08 -8.38 -6.29
N ASP A 287 7.81 -9.41 -5.91
CA ASP A 287 8.33 -10.40 -6.85
C ASP A 287 7.18 -11.05 -7.63
N PRO A 288 7.40 -11.53 -8.87
CA PRO A 288 6.33 -12.06 -9.72
C PRO A 288 5.48 -13.14 -9.05
N GLN A 289 6.08 -13.97 -8.22
CA GLN A 289 5.37 -15.03 -7.48
C GLN A 289 4.35 -14.45 -6.50
N TRP A 290 4.72 -13.39 -5.77
CA TRP A 290 3.81 -12.65 -4.89
C TRP A 290 2.72 -11.93 -5.66
N THR A 291 3.09 -11.28 -6.77
CA THR A 291 2.15 -10.54 -7.62
C THR A 291 1.06 -11.47 -8.16
N VAL A 292 1.47 -12.60 -8.75
CA VAL A 292 0.52 -13.58 -9.30
C VAL A 292 -0.29 -14.25 -8.19
N GLY A 293 0.36 -14.69 -7.10
CA GLY A 293 -0.34 -15.33 -5.98
C GLY A 293 -1.41 -14.42 -5.37
N LEU A 294 -1.09 -13.17 -5.09
CA LEU A 294 -2.04 -12.19 -4.55
C LEU A 294 -3.17 -11.89 -5.53
N ALA A 295 -2.86 -11.69 -6.82
CA ALA A 295 -3.88 -11.46 -7.85
C ALA A 295 -4.86 -12.63 -7.94
N VAL A 296 -4.36 -13.86 -7.95
CA VAL A 296 -5.19 -15.08 -8.00
C VAL A 296 -6.05 -15.20 -6.74
N VAL A 297 -5.47 -15.04 -5.55
CA VAL A 297 -6.22 -15.16 -4.28
C VAL A 297 -7.30 -14.10 -4.18
N LEU A 298 -7.00 -12.85 -4.52
CA LEU A 298 -7.99 -11.77 -4.50
C LEU A 298 -9.09 -11.98 -5.53
N LEU A 299 -8.75 -12.40 -6.75
CA LEU A 299 -9.73 -12.65 -7.81
C LEU A 299 -10.64 -13.82 -7.46
N LEU A 300 -10.07 -14.95 -7.01
CA LEU A 300 -10.85 -16.11 -6.56
C LEU A 300 -11.73 -15.73 -5.36
N GLY A 301 -11.20 -15.00 -4.39
CA GLY A 301 -11.97 -14.50 -3.25
C GLY A 301 -13.14 -13.62 -3.70
N ALA A 302 -12.93 -12.73 -4.67
CA ALA A 302 -13.97 -11.85 -5.21
C ALA A 302 -15.07 -12.61 -5.98
N ILE A 303 -14.72 -13.72 -6.64
CA ILE A 303 -15.69 -14.56 -7.37
C ILE A 303 -16.48 -15.45 -6.39
N VAL A 304 -15.81 -16.09 -5.43
CA VAL A 304 -16.41 -17.08 -4.54
C VAL A 304 -17.24 -16.44 -3.43
N PHE A 305 -16.79 -15.28 -2.94
CA PHE A 305 -17.43 -14.57 -1.83
C PHE A 305 -17.93 -13.19 -2.28
N PRO A 306 -19.08 -13.12 -2.97
CA PRO A 306 -19.66 -11.83 -3.35
C PRO A 306 -20.09 -11.04 -2.11
N LEU A 307 -20.03 -9.70 -2.19
CA LEU A 307 -20.29 -8.85 -1.04
C LEU A 307 -21.76 -8.74 -0.64
N GLY A 308 -22.67 -8.89 -1.61
CA GLY A 308 -24.08 -8.60 -1.42
C GLY A 308 -24.35 -7.11 -1.14
N MET A 309 -25.61 -6.78 -0.92
CA MET A 309 -26.06 -5.46 -0.52
C MET A 309 -27.01 -5.56 0.68
N LEU A 310 -26.97 -4.56 1.56
CA LEU A 310 -28.03 -4.35 2.56
C LEU A 310 -29.19 -3.57 1.94
N PRO A 311 -30.39 -3.55 2.59
CA PRO A 311 -31.45 -2.66 2.19
C PRO A 311 -30.99 -1.21 2.06
N GLN A 312 -31.67 -0.46 1.20
CA GLN A 312 -31.40 0.96 1.00
C GLN A 312 -31.57 1.74 2.31
N ALA A 313 -30.73 2.75 2.51
CA ALA A 313 -30.84 3.68 3.64
C ALA A 313 -32.15 4.44 3.56
N ASN A 314 -32.75 4.69 4.73
CA ASN A 314 -33.91 5.56 4.90
C ASN A 314 -33.72 6.39 6.17
N MET A 315 -33.47 7.67 6.01
CA MET A 315 -33.17 8.56 7.15
C MET A 315 -34.40 8.83 8.06
N LEU A 316 -35.59 8.42 7.62
CA LEU A 316 -36.83 8.55 8.42
C LEU A 316 -37.12 7.30 9.27
N GLN A 317 -36.35 6.24 9.14
CA GLN A 317 -36.51 4.97 9.84
C GLN A 317 -35.21 4.56 10.53
N LEU A 318 -35.33 3.88 11.67
CA LEU A 318 -34.15 3.28 12.28
C LEU A 318 -33.64 2.11 11.43
N PRO A 319 -32.33 1.95 11.23
CA PRO A 319 -31.80 0.82 10.50
C PRO A 319 -32.04 -0.49 11.27
N ASP A 320 -32.21 -1.57 10.52
CA ASP A 320 -32.21 -2.93 11.06
C ASP A 320 -30.82 -3.33 11.60
N VAL A 321 -30.69 -4.58 12.03
CA VAL A 321 -29.41 -5.13 12.44
C VAL A 321 -28.45 -5.15 11.24
N ILE A 322 -27.38 -4.37 11.30
CA ILE A 322 -26.38 -4.27 10.25
C ILE A 322 -25.14 -5.12 10.55
N THR A 323 -24.60 -5.76 9.52
CA THR A 323 -23.29 -6.41 9.60
C THR A 323 -22.18 -5.38 9.52
N ILE A 324 -21.32 -5.34 10.54
CA ILE A 324 -20.23 -4.38 10.65
C ILE A 324 -18.97 -4.95 10.00
N ASP A 325 -18.32 -4.14 9.19
CA ASP A 325 -16.99 -4.43 8.67
C ASP A 325 -15.94 -4.15 9.75
N PRO A 326 -15.13 -5.16 10.14
CA PRO A 326 -14.17 -5.00 11.23
C PRO A 326 -12.96 -4.11 10.85
N VAL A 327 -12.73 -3.85 9.57
CA VAL A 327 -11.58 -3.04 9.12
C VAL A 327 -11.94 -1.56 9.01
N PHE A 328 -13.11 -1.25 8.43
CA PHE A 328 -13.50 0.14 8.17
C PHE A 328 -14.52 0.69 9.14
N LEU A 329 -15.41 -0.17 9.66
CA LEU A 329 -16.58 0.26 10.45
C LEU A 329 -16.49 -0.20 11.91
N PHE A 330 -15.32 -0.60 12.39
CA PHE A 330 -15.10 -1.07 13.76
C PHE A 330 -15.51 -0.06 14.84
N TYR A 331 -15.54 1.22 14.52
CA TYR A 331 -15.90 2.29 15.44
C TYR A 331 -17.41 2.46 15.63
N LEU A 332 -18.24 1.97 14.71
CA LEU A 332 -19.70 2.17 14.77
C LEU A 332 -20.35 1.69 16.07
N PRO A 333 -19.99 0.53 16.66
CA PRO A 333 -20.58 0.09 17.91
C PRO A 333 -20.29 1.02 19.10
N ALA A 334 -19.19 1.76 19.04
CA ALA A 334 -18.79 2.72 20.06
C ALA A 334 -19.36 4.11 19.82
N ALA A 335 -19.83 4.40 18.61
CA ALA A 335 -20.33 5.71 18.22
C ALA A 335 -21.47 6.17 19.13
N GLY A 336 -21.39 7.42 19.60
CA GLY A 336 -22.38 7.98 20.52
C GLY A 336 -22.24 7.56 22.00
N THR A 337 -21.32 6.65 22.33
CA THR A 337 -21.07 6.18 23.70
C THR A 337 -19.82 6.81 24.32
N THR A 338 -19.61 6.64 25.63
CA THR A 338 -18.36 7.03 26.30
C THR A 338 -17.17 6.20 25.81
N ALA A 339 -17.42 4.99 25.31
CA ALA A 339 -16.38 4.12 24.73
C ALA A 339 -15.75 4.72 23.47
N GLU A 340 -16.44 5.60 22.76
CA GLU A 340 -15.89 6.30 21.58
C GLU A 340 -14.67 7.15 21.93
N ILE A 341 -14.71 7.86 23.07
CA ILE A 341 -13.59 8.69 23.53
C ILE A 341 -12.38 7.81 23.87
N VAL A 342 -12.62 6.67 24.52
CA VAL A 342 -11.56 5.70 24.84
C VAL A 342 -10.98 5.09 23.56
N LEU A 343 -11.84 4.72 22.60
CA LEU A 343 -11.42 4.16 21.31
C LEU A 343 -10.51 5.14 20.55
N TRP A 344 -10.95 6.38 20.36
CA TRP A 344 -10.16 7.38 19.64
C TRP A 344 -8.89 7.77 20.40
N GLY A 345 -8.96 7.89 21.74
CA GLY A 345 -7.78 8.16 22.56
C GLY A 345 -6.74 7.03 22.53
N SER A 346 -7.15 5.78 22.32
CA SER A 346 -6.22 4.64 22.22
C SER A 346 -5.58 4.49 20.84
N LEU A 347 -6.16 5.11 19.80
CA LEU A 347 -5.65 5.07 18.43
C LEU A 347 -4.70 6.24 18.12
N LEU A 348 -4.75 7.32 18.89
CA LEU A 348 -3.85 8.48 18.80
C LEU A 348 -2.56 8.24 19.59
#